data_de1b3b8676e6e64f1532c0f132d1ef76
#
_entry.id   de1b3b8676e6e64f1532c0f132d1ef76
#
_cell.length_a   1.000
_cell.length_b   1.000
_cell.length_c   1.000
_cell.angle_alpha   90.00
_cell.angle_beta   90.00
_cell.angle_gamma   90.00
#
_symmetry.space_group_name_H-M   'P 1'
#
loop_
_entity.id
_entity.type
_entity.pdbx_description
1 polymer ?
#
loop_
_entity_poly.entity_id
_entity_poly.type
_entity_poly.pdbx_seq_one_letter_code
_entity_poly.pdbx_strand_id
1 'polypeptide(L)'
;ISSARNLAELDELRQINAQIMDPRGLSEKKINRLIKKGRVVVCQSMSLHASEISATQMAAELAYDLVTDTAEETKKILDNTIFLMVPCFNPDGQIMVTDWYNEYVGTEYEGTSMPWLYHRYCGHDNNRDAFMLNLVESQYMARIMFREWNPQVFQDHHEMGTYGPRLFLVPYSEPIHPHGDPLIWRELNWYGAHMAYKLEEAGIQGVITGAIFGGWAHLGFHWIGNYHNITSMLTETAHARLATPIYVHPHQLVGDGSATLRAMPHYKPQTNFPNPWPGGWWGVRNMIEQQLVASKALLHHAAQYRETVLKNAVQKALRQTQRGAEEQSAGFLIRPDQHDPLTVATLINKLLLQGIDIQRTRHRVALGGVTYPAGTYFVSLNQPKRGVIKSLLERTFFPDDAW
;
A
#
# COMPACT_ATOMS: atom_id res chain seq x y z
N ILE A 1 0.44 -8.84 15.21
CA ILE A 1 1.03 -8.38 16.48
C ILE A 1 0.05 -7.41 17.12
N SER A 2 -0.22 -7.55 18.42
CA SER A 2 -1.08 -6.67 19.19
C SER A 2 -0.95 -7.03 20.69
N SER A 3 -1.64 -6.29 21.58
CA SER A 3 -1.67 -6.66 23.00
C SER A 3 -2.40 -7.99 23.24
N ALA A 4 -2.05 -8.71 24.31
CA ALA A 4 -2.68 -9.97 24.68
C ALA A 4 -4.21 -9.84 24.79
N ARG A 5 -4.70 -8.71 25.29
CA ARG A 5 -6.13 -8.40 25.35
C ARG A 5 -6.78 -8.36 23.97
N ASN A 6 -6.17 -7.65 23.02
CA ASN A 6 -6.69 -7.55 21.66
C ASN A 6 -6.67 -8.91 20.96
N LEU A 7 -5.63 -9.73 21.20
CA LEU A 7 -5.52 -11.06 20.63
C LEU A 7 -6.59 -12.01 21.18
N ALA A 8 -6.97 -11.88 22.46
CA ALA A 8 -8.07 -12.65 23.05
C ALA A 8 -9.46 -12.28 22.44
N GLU A 9 -9.61 -11.07 21.93
CA GLU A 9 -10.85 -10.56 21.32
C GLU A 9 -10.74 -10.44 19.77
N LEU A 10 -9.78 -11.13 19.15
CA LEU A 10 -9.37 -10.87 17.76
C LEU A 10 -10.52 -11.04 16.75
N ASP A 11 -11.33 -12.09 16.88
CA ASP A 11 -12.45 -12.34 15.98
C ASP A 11 -13.53 -11.25 16.10
N GLU A 12 -13.81 -10.76 17.30
CA GLU A 12 -14.75 -9.66 17.50
C GLU A 12 -14.18 -8.36 16.89
N LEU A 13 -12.91 -8.05 17.12
CA LEU A 13 -12.26 -6.88 16.55
C LEU A 13 -12.23 -6.92 15.02
N ARG A 14 -12.05 -8.09 14.42
CA ARG A 14 -12.14 -8.29 12.97
C ARG A 14 -13.54 -8.02 12.43
N GLN A 15 -14.58 -8.50 13.14
CA GLN A 15 -15.98 -8.22 12.77
C GLN A 15 -16.33 -6.72 12.92
N ILE A 16 -15.83 -6.06 13.97
CA ILE A 16 -15.95 -4.61 14.15
C ILE A 16 -15.30 -3.88 12.99
N ASN A 17 -14.08 -4.27 12.61
CA ASN A 17 -13.35 -3.68 11.51
C ASN A 17 -14.10 -3.83 10.19
N ALA A 18 -14.65 -4.99 9.89
CA ALA A 18 -15.45 -5.21 8.68
C ALA A 18 -16.66 -4.26 8.61
N GLN A 19 -17.34 -4.01 9.75
CA GLN A 19 -18.46 -3.06 9.82
C GLN A 19 -18.02 -1.60 9.71
N ILE A 20 -16.81 -1.25 10.16
CA ILE A 20 -16.22 0.10 9.98
C ILE A 20 -15.90 0.35 8.51
N MET A 21 -15.37 -0.64 7.81
CA MET A 21 -14.98 -0.52 6.40
C MET A 21 -16.18 -0.63 5.43
N ASP A 22 -17.30 -1.22 5.89
CA ASP A 22 -18.58 -1.22 5.20
C ASP A 22 -19.72 -0.84 6.15
N PRO A 23 -19.93 0.44 6.39
CA PRO A 23 -20.93 0.93 7.35
C PRO A 23 -22.35 1.06 6.77
N ARG A 24 -22.61 0.51 5.57
CA ARG A 24 -23.94 0.59 4.94
C ARG A 24 -25.05 0.08 5.87
N GLY A 25 -26.13 0.82 5.99
CA GLY A 25 -27.28 0.43 6.80
C GLY A 25 -27.08 0.53 8.32
N LEU A 26 -25.92 0.98 8.79
CA LEU A 26 -25.69 1.17 10.21
C LEU A 26 -26.15 2.54 10.69
N SER A 27 -26.74 2.59 11.88
CA SER A 27 -27.07 3.85 12.54
C SER A 27 -25.82 4.55 13.09
N GLU A 28 -25.85 5.87 13.20
CA GLU A 28 -24.76 6.66 13.79
C GLU A 28 -24.38 6.17 15.20
N LYS A 29 -25.39 5.85 16.02
CA LYS A 29 -25.16 5.28 17.36
C LYS A 29 -24.37 3.96 17.32
N LYS A 30 -24.66 3.10 16.34
CA LYS A 30 -23.91 1.85 16.13
C LYS A 30 -22.48 2.13 15.68
N ILE A 31 -22.30 3.01 14.71
CA ILE A 31 -20.99 3.42 14.19
C ILE A 31 -20.11 3.98 15.32
N ASN A 32 -20.63 4.90 16.14
CA ASN A 32 -19.89 5.47 17.26
C ASN A 32 -19.45 4.41 18.29
N ARG A 33 -20.29 3.38 18.53
CA ARG A 33 -19.93 2.25 19.38
C ARG A 33 -18.81 1.40 18.79
N LEU A 34 -18.86 1.13 17.49
CA LEU A 34 -17.81 0.38 16.78
C LEU A 34 -16.47 1.12 16.81
N ILE A 35 -16.47 2.42 16.56
CA ILE A 35 -15.26 3.26 16.61
C ILE A 35 -14.65 3.24 18.03
N LYS A 36 -15.49 3.37 19.06
CA LYS A 36 -15.01 3.35 20.45
C LYS A 36 -14.34 2.02 20.82
N LYS A 37 -14.89 0.88 20.36
CA LYS A 37 -14.37 -0.48 20.67
C LYS A 37 -13.28 -0.92 19.69
N GLY A 38 -13.31 -0.47 18.44
CA GLY A 38 -12.42 -0.90 17.36
C GLY A 38 -10.94 -0.58 17.61
N ARG A 39 -10.09 -1.26 16.86
CA ARG A 39 -8.65 -1.02 16.77
C ARG A 39 -8.30 -0.66 15.33
N VAL A 40 -7.28 0.17 15.14
CA VAL A 40 -6.76 0.42 13.79
C VAL A 40 -6.03 -0.81 13.31
N VAL A 41 -6.41 -1.33 12.16
CA VAL A 41 -5.67 -2.37 11.48
C VAL A 41 -4.63 -1.70 10.58
N VAL A 42 -3.37 -1.94 10.85
CA VAL A 42 -2.23 -1.49 10.05
C VAL A 42 -1.59 -2.70 9.41
N CYS A 43 -1.34 -2.65 8.12
CA CYS A 43 -0.62 -3.70 7.40
C CYS A 43 0.68 -3.12 6.84
N GLN A 44 1.79 -3.85 6.99
CA GLN A 44 3.06 -3.53 6.33
C GLN A 44 3.54 -4.75 5.56
N SER A 45 4.02 -4.54 4.32
CA SER A 45 4.63 -5.58 3.49
C SER A 45 6.08 -5.26 3.17
N MET A 46 6.91 -6.29 3.11
CA MET A 46 8.35 -6.22 2.92
C MET A 46 8.76 -7.05 1.71
N SER A 47 9.73 -6.53 0.95
CA SER A 47 10.41 -7.23 -0.15
C SER A 47 9.47 -7.89 -1.15
N LEU A 48 8.52 -7.11 -1.67
CA LEU A 48 7.74 -7.48 -2.84
C LEU A 48 8.67 -7.64 -4.04
N HIS A 49 9.57 -6.67 -4.28
CA HIS A 49 10.73 -6.87 -5.11
C HIS A 49 11.82 -7.56 -4.27
N ALA A 50 12.15 -8.78 -4.61
CA ALA A 50 13.04 -9.60 -3.76
C ALA A 50 14.49 -9.11 -3.69
N SER A 51 14.93 -8.30 -4.66
CA SER A 51 16.23 -7.61 -4.60
C SER A 51 16.28 -6.45 -3.59
N GLU A 52 15.11 -6.02 -3.08
CA GLU A 52 14.96 -4.96 -2.08
C GLU A 52 14.95 -5.59 -0.68
N ILE A 53 16.13 -6.02 -0.23
CA ILE A 53 16.29 -6.97 0.87
C ILE A 53 16.12 -6.37 2.27
N SER A 54 16.32 -5.05 2.42
CA SER A 54 16.47 -4.43 3.74
C SER A 54 15.21 -4.51 4.59
N ALA A 55 14.03 -4.43 3.98
CA ALA A 55 12.76 -4.48 4.70
C ALA A 55 12.49 -5.88 5.30
N THR A 56 12.79 -6.96 4.57
CA THR A 56 12.69 -8.32 5.13
C THR A 56 13.69 -8.53 6.28
N GLN A 57 14.89 -7.97 6.18
CA GLN A 57 15.86 -8.01 7.29
C GLN A 57 15.37 -7.19 8.49
N MET A 58 14.71 -6.03 8.25
CA MET A 58 14.10 -5.22 9.31
C MET A 58 12.95 -5.95 10.03
N ALA A 59 12.20 -6.81 9.34
CA ALA A 59 10.98 -7.41 9.87
C ALA A 59 11.19 -8.15 11.20
N ALA A 60 12.27 -8.90 11.32
CA ALA A 60 12.59 -9.63 12.54
C ALA A 60 12.89 -8.69 13.73
N GLU A 61 13.64 -7.61 13.48
CA GLU A 61 13.97 -6.60 14.49
C GLU A 61 12.73 -5.82 14.90
N LEU A 62 11.90 -5.38 13.94
CA LEU A 62 10.63 -4.71 14.24
C LEU A 62 9.70 -5.58 15.08
N ALA A 63 9.57 -6.86 14.75
CA ALA A 63 8.75 -7.78 15.51
C ALA A 63 9.29 -7.99 16.92
N TYR A 64 10.61 -8.18 17.07
CA TYR A 64 11.27 -8.34 18.36
C TYR A 64 11.06 -7.11 19.24
N ASP A 65 11.30 -5.91 18.71
CA ASP A 65 11.13 -4.68 19.44
C ASP A 65 9.69 -4.48 19.93
N LEU A 66 8.71 -4.72 19.06
CA LEU A 66 7.29 -4.57 19.43
C LEU A 66 6.83 -5.53 20.52
N VAL A 67 7.44 -6.72 20.65
CA VAL A 67 7.01 -7.70 21.65
C VAL A 67 7.85 -7.66 22.94
N THR A 68 9.02 -7.03 22.92
CA THR A 68 9.93 -6.99 24.08
C THR A 68 10.04 -5.60 24.72
N ASP A 69 9.82 -4.53 23.95
CA ASP A 69 9.90 -3.17 24.47
C ASP A 69 8.73 -2.87 25.41
N THR A 70 9.05 -2.34 26.57
CA THR A 70 8.09 -1.99 27.63
C THR A 70 7.77 -0.50 27.70
N ALA A 71 8.27 0.31 26.77
CA ALA A 71 7.99 1.74 26.71
C ALA A 71 6.49 2.01 26.53
N GLU A 72 6.04 3.14 27.08
CA GLU A 72 4.61 3.53 26.98
C GLU A 72 4.15 3.75 25.55
N GLU A 73 5.05 4.17 24.65
CA GLU A 73 4.76 4.30 23.23
C GLU A 73 4.45 2.95 22.58
N THR A 74 5.26 1.92 22.86
CA THR A 74 5.05 0.58 22.35
C THR A 74 3.79 -0.06 22.93
N LYS A 75 3.52 0.09 24.21
CA LYS A 75 2.26 -0.34 24.82
C LYS A 75 1.05 0.32 24.13
N LYS A 76 1.15 1.63 23.87
CA LYS A 76 0.10 2.37 23.17
C LYS A 76 -0.15 1.85 21.76
N ILE A 77 0.90 1.51 21.02
CA ILE A 77 0.80 0.86 19.71
C ILE A 77 0.04 -0.47 19.85
N LEU A 78 0.50 -1.36 20.72
CA LEU A 78 -0.09 -2.69 20.90
C LEU A 78 -1.56 -2.64 21.37
N ASP A 79 -1.92 -1.70 22.23
CA ASP A 79 -3.28 -1.58 22.76
C ASP A 79 -4.28 -0.99 21.78
N ASN A 80 -3.82 -0.18 20.82
CA ASN A 80 -4.70 0.56 19.92
C ASN A 80 -4.67 0.09 18.47
N THR A 81 -3.74 -0.83 18.13
CA THR A 81 -3.63 -1.36 16.78
C THR A 81 -3.67 -2.89 16.74
N ILE A 82 -4.06 -3.40 15.58
CA ILE A 82 -3.78 -4.76 15.13
C ILE A 82 -2.79 -4.61 13.99
N PHE A 83 -1.56 -5.01 14.22
CA PHE A 83 -0.50 -4.94 13.22
C PHE A 83 -0.37 -6.24 12.46
N LEU A 84 -0.61 -6.19 11.17
CA LEU A 84 -0.43 -7.26 10.21
C LEU A 84 0.92 -7.05 9.52
N MET A 85 1.87 -7.93 9.72
CA MET A 85 3.18 -7.87 9.10
C MET A 85 3.32 -9.00 8.09
N VAL A 86 3.61 -8.65 6.84
CA VAL A 86 4.00 -9.57 5.77
C VAL A 86 5.53 -9.48 5.64
N PRO A 87 6.29 -10.33 6.35
CA PRO A 87 7.74 -10.15 6.52
C PRO A 87 8.53 -10.42 5.25
N CYS A 88 7.94 -11.11 4.28
CA CYS A 88 8.50 -11.32 2.95
C CYS A 88 7.34 -11.59 1.98
N PHE A 89 7.10 -10.66 1.06
CA PHE A 89 6.02 -10.80 0.09
C PHE A 89 6.38 -11.81 -1.01
N ASN A 90 7.65 -11.87 -1.39
CA ASN A 90 8.18 -12.71 -2.47
C ASN A 90 9.27 -13.67 -1.95
N PRO A 91 8.90 -14.73 -1.22
CA PRO A 91 9.86 -15.63 -0.59
C PRO A 91 10.71 -16.42 -1.60
N ASP A 92 10.14 -16.83 -2.72
CA ASP A 92 10.89 -17.55 -3.77
C ASP A 92 11.97 -16.65 -4.39
N GLY A 93 11.61 -15.40 -4.69
CA GLY A 93 12.56 -14.40 -5.17
C GLY A 93 13.64 -14.08 -4.14
N GLN A 94 13.30 -14.02 -2.85
CA GLN A 94 14.25 -13.77 -1.78
C GLN A 94 15.31 -14.89 -1.69
N ILE A 95 14.91 -16.15 -1.88
CA ILE A 95 15.84 -17.28 -1.97
C ILE A 95 16.76 -17.11 -3.19
N MET A 96 16.20 -16.78 -4.36
CA MET A 96 16.98 -16.57 -5.58
C MET A 96 18.05 -15.47 -5.39
N VAL A 97 17.68 -14.34 -4.79
CA VAL A 97 18.62 -13.23 -4.53
C VAL A 97 19.69 -13.63 -3.53
N THR A 98 19.32 -14.37 -2.49
CA THR A 98 20.25 -14.83 -1.46
C THR A 98 21.27 -15.84 -2.03
N ASP A 99 20.81 -16.80 -2.82
CA ASP A 99 21.67 -17.79 -3.46
C ASP A 99 22.64 -17.12 -4.43
N TRP A 100 22.14 -16.19 -5.26
CA TRP A 100 22.96 -15.39 -6.17
C TRP A 100 24.04 -14.59 -5.43
N TYR A 101 23.65 -13.87 -4.37
CA TYR A 101 24.60 -13.09 -3.58
C TYR A 101 25.69 -13.99 -2.96
N ASN A 102 25.30 -15.11 -2.36
CA ASN A 102 26.24 -16.04 -1.71
C ASN A 102 27.20 -16.71 -2.70
N GLU A 103 26.77 -16.93 -3.95
CA GLU A 103 27.64 -17.49 -5.00
C GLU A 103 28.79 -16.56 -5.37
N TYR A 104 28.52 -15.21 -5.33
CA TYR A 104 29.49 -14.21 -5.79
C TYR A 104 30.13 -13.38 -4.69
N VAL A 105 29.74 -13.56 -3.42
CA VAL A 105 30.37 -12.84 -2.29
C VAL A 105 31.87 -13.08 -2.23
N GLY A 106 32.66 -12.01 -2.08
CA GLY A 106 34.13 -12.05 -2.09
C GLY A 106 34.77 -12.13 -3.48
N THR A 107 33.99 -12.09 -4.55
CA THR A 107 34.45 -12.02 -5.95
C THR A 107 34.28 -10.62 -6.54
N GLU A 108 34.79 -10.40 -7.75
CA GLU A 108 34.56 -9.15 -8.52
C GLU A 108 33.09 -8.92 -8.89
N TYR A 109 32.24 -9.95 -8.81
CA TYR A 109 30.82 -9.92 -9.12
C TYR A 109 29.93 -9.72 -7.89
N GLU A 110 30.50 -9.54 -6.72
CA GLU A 110 29.75 -9.32 -5.47
C GLU A 110 28.77 -8.15 -5.60
N GLY A 111 27.52 -8.37 -5.24
CA GLY A 111 26.45 -7.38 -5.27
C GLY A 111 26.02 -6.96 -6.69
N THR A 112 26.36 -7.75 -7.72
CA THR A 112 25.79 -7.55 -9.07
C THR A 112 24.36 -8.07 -9.14
N SER A 113 23.58 -7.47 -10.05
CA SER A 113 22.21 -7.92 -10.32
C SER A 113 22.19 -9.30 -10.96
N MET A 114 21.17 -10.09 -10.62
CA MET A 114 20.91 -11.36 -11.32
C MET A 114 20.61 -11.08 -12.80
N PRO A 115 21.00 -11.99 -13.72
CA PRO A 115 20.71 -11.86 -15.16
C PRO A 115 19.26 -12.21 -15.53
N TRP A 116 18.42 -12.51 -14.56
CA TRP A 116 17.00 -12.80 -14.70
C TRP A 116 16.17 -12.03 -13.64
N LEU A 117 14.84 -12.03 -13.82
CA LEU A 117 13.96 -11.41 -12.84
C LEU A 117 13.99 -12.14 -11.48
N TYR A 118 13.74 -11.39 -10.43
CA TYR A 118 13.63 -11.84 -9.04
C TYR A 118 12.33 -12.60 -8.75
N HIS A 119 11.69 -13.18 -9.76
CA HIS A 119 10.44 -13.93 -9.65
C HIS A 119 10.41 -15.08 -10.67
N ARG A 120 10.07 -16.29 -10.22
CA ARG A 120 10.08 -17.49 -11.07
C ARG A 120 8.88 -17.57 -12.02
N TYR A 121 7.75 -17.01 -11.63
CA TYR A 121 6.44 -17.25 -12.26
C TYR A 121 5.92 -16.03 -13.03
N CYS A 122 6.60 -14.91 -12.96
CA CYS A 122 6.21 -13.66 -13.57
C CYS A 122 7.29 -13.18 -14.52
N GLY A 123 6.92 -12.90 -15.76
CA GLY A 123 7.81 -12.35 -16.79
C GLY A 123 7.89 -10.82 -16.78
N HIS A 124 7.37 -10.16 -15.75
CA HIS A 124 7.35 -8.72 -15.58
C HIS A 124 7.47 -8.36 -14.09
N ASP A 125 7.57 -7.09 -13.77
CA ASP A 125 7.55 -6.56 -12.41
C ASP A 125 6.28 -7.03 -11.66
N ASN A 126 6.46 -7.78 -10.55
CA ASN A 126 5.36 -8.33 -9.76
C ASN A 126 4.54 -7.25 -9.03
N ASN A 127 5.06 -6.02 -8.89
CA ASN A 127 4.32 -4.86 -8.41
C ASN A 127 3.44 -4.22 -9.51
N ARG A 128 3.14 -4.97 -10.57
CA ARG A 128 2.16 -4.60 -11.60
C ARG A 128 1.00 -5.58 -11.66
N ASP A 129 0.80 -6.37 -10.60
CA ASP A 129 -0.23 -7.42 -10.54
C ASP A 129 -1.36 -7.15 -9.54
N ALA A 130 -1.29 -6.09 -8.75
CA ALA A 130 -2.28 -5.81 -7.70
C ALA A 130 -3.70 -5.57 -8.23
N PHE A 131 -3.86 -5.14 -9.48
CA PHE A 131 -5.16 -4.97 -10.14
C PHE A 131 -5.62 -6.26 -10.82
N MET A 132 -4.70 -7.07 -11.36
CA MET A 132 -5.00 -8.31 -12.09
C MET A 132 -5.07 -9.55 -11.19
N LEU A 133 -4.28 -9.59 -10.11
CA LEU A 133 -4.23 -10.70 -9.15
C LEU A 133 -3.97 -12.06 -9.82
N ASN A 134 -3.02 -12.11 -10.75
CA ASN A 134 -2.65 -13.35 -11.44
C ASN A 134 -1.70 -14.20 -10.59
N LEU A 135 -0.79 -13.56 -9.88
CA LEU A 135 0.18 -14.22 -9.00
C LEU A 135 -0.49 -14.68 -7.71
N VAL A 136 -0.05 -15.82 -7.20
CA VAL A 136 -0.61 -16.40 -5.97
C VAL A 136 -0.35 -15.49 -4.75
N GLU A 137 0.80 -14.86 -4.68
CA GLU A 137 1.18 -13.90 -3.65
C GLU A 137 0.25 -12.69 -3.67
N SER A 138 -0.04 -12.16 -4.86
CA SER A 138 -1.00 -11.06 -5.05
C SER A 138 -2.41 -11.46 -4.61
N GLN A 139 -2.82 -12.70 -4.86
CA GLN A 139 -4.13 -13.20 -4.41
C GLN A 139 -4.19 -13.32 -2.88
N TYR A 140 -3.12 -13.78 -2.22
CA TYR A 140 -3.04 -13.83 -0.77
C TYR A 140 -3.08 -12.43 -0.16
N MET A 141 -2.33 -11.48 -0.72
CA MET A 141 -2.35 -10.11 -0.26
C MET A 141 -3.71 -9.43 -0.47
N ALA A 142 -4.36 -9.68 -1.61
CA ALA A 142 -5.72 -9.18 -1.87
C ALA A 142 -6.74 -9.73 -0.87
N ARG A 143 -6.62 -11.00 -0.47
CA ARG A 143 -7.47 -11.56 0.60
C ARG A 143 -7.27 -10.83 1.92
N ILE A 144 -6.02 -10.58 2.32
CA ILE A 144 -5.71 -9.82 3.54
C ILE A 144 -6.27 -8.40 3.43
N MET A 145 -5.91 -7.67 2.38
CA MET A 145 -6.21 -6.25 2.26
C MET A 145 -7.66 -5.94 1.91
N PHE A 146 -8.33 -6.75 1.10
CA PHE A 146 -9.60 -6.35 0.49
C PHE A 146 -10.79 -7.19 0.94
N ARG A 147 -10.56 -8.28 1.67
CA ARG A 147 -11.62 -9.20 2.09
C ARG A 147 -11.62 -9.54 3.58
N GLU A 148 -10.48 -9.96 4.11
CA GLU A 148 -10.44 -10.53 5.45
C GLU A 148 -10.21 -9.46 6.53
N TRP A 149 -9.30 -8.54 6.28
CA TRP A 149 -8.91 -7.54 7.26
C TRP A 149 -9.28 -6.11 6.86
N ASN A 150 -9.23 -5.74 5.59
CA ASN A 150 -9.48 -4.38 5.14
C ASN A 150 -8.80 -3.33 6.05
N PRO A 151 -7.46 -3.25 6.10
CA PRO A 151 -6.75 -2.36 7.00
C PRO A 151 -7.11 -0.90 6.72
N GLN A 152 -7.00 -0.04 7.73
CA GLN A 152 -7.14 1.40 7.50
C GLN A 152 -5.90 2.00 6.88
N VAL A 153 -4.72 1.41 7.16
CA VAL A 153 -3.43 1.89 6.71
C VAL A 153 -2.61 0.73 6.15
N PHE A 154 -1.97 0.95 5.01
CA PHE A 154 -1.04 0.03 4.40
C PHE A 154 0.26 0.74 4.04
N GLN A 155 1.39 0.15 4.39
CA GLN A 155 2.73 0.60 4.03
C GLN A 155 3.46 -0.52 3.30
N ASP A 156 3.95 -0.22 2.11
CA ASP A 156 4.74 -1.11 1.27
C ASP A 156 6.19 -0.63 1.26
N HIS A 157 7.11 -1.48 1.70
CA HIS A 157 8.51 -1.12 1.82
C HIS A 157 9.27 -1.50 0.55
N HIS A 158 9.90 -0.49 -0.05
CA HIS A 158 10.66 -0.59 -1.29
C HIS A 158 12.07 0.01 -1.18
N GLU A 159 12.86 -0.18 -2.23
CA GLU A 159 14.19 0.41 -2.38
C GLU A 159 14.31 1.13 -3.73
N MET A 160 14.72 2.39 -3.69
CA MET A 160 14.94 3.25 -4.87
C MET A 160 16.42 3.38 -5.23
N GLY A 161 16.73 4.14 -6.28
CA GLY A 161 18.07 4.38 -6.78
C GLY A 161 19.07 4.86 -5.72
N THR A 162 20.32 4.44 -5.90
CA THR A 162 21.43 4.58 -4.94
C THR A 162 21.91 6.02 -4.70
N TYR A 163 21.84 6.89 -5.71
CA TYR A 163 22.57 8.17 -5.71
C TYR A 163 21.69 9.41 -5.51
N GLY A 164 20.45 9.21 -5.03
CA GLY A 164 19.49 10.26 -4.73
C GLY A 164 19.24 10.44 -3.21
N PRO A 165 18.04 10.87 -2.82
CA PRO A 165 17.61 10.87 -1.43
C PRO A 165 17.78 9.50 -0.76
N ARG A 166 17.89 9.50 0.56
CA ARG A 166 18.09 8.23 1.32
C ARG A 166 16.78 7.52 1.62
N LEU A 167 15.69 8.27 1.78
CA LEU A 167 14.36 7.73 2.01
C LEU A 167 13.29 8.64 1.40
N PHE A 168 12.43 8.06 0.57
CA PHE A 168 11.18 8.70 0.16
C PHE A 168 10.04 8.30 1.08
N LEU A 169 9.24 9.30 1.44
CA LEU A 169 7.98 9.16 2.16
C LEU A 169 6.86 9.91 1.43
N VAL A 170 5.64 9.43 1.59
CA VAL A 170 4.45 10.17 1.15
C VAL A 170 4.39 11.57 1.76
N PRO A 171 3.71 12.54 1.13
CA PRO A 171 2.73 12.38 0.06
C PRO A 171 3.35 12.08 -1.30
N TYR A 172 2.55 11.47 -2.16
CA TYR A 172 2.86 11.37 -3.59
C TYR A 172 2.82 12.73 -4.26
N SER A 173 3.58 12.89 -5.36
CA SER A 173 3.42 14.01 -6.27
C SER A 173 2.22 13.81 -7.20
N GLU A 174 1.87 14.88 -7.93
CA GLU A 174 0.85 14.81 -8.99
C GLU A 174 1.31 13.92 -10.17
N PRO A 175 0.35 13.38 -10.96
CA PRO A 175 -1.10 13.49 -10.75
C PRO A 175 -1.60 12.53 -9.67
N ILE A 176 -2.74 12.89 -9.06
CA ILE A 176 -3.49 11.99 -8.17
C ILE A 176 -4.69 11.41 -8.90
N HIS A 177 -5.10 10.19 -8.56
CA HIS A 177 -6.22 9.53 -9.22
C HIS A 177 -7.57 10.07 -8.71
N PRO A 178 -8.51 10.44 -9.61
CA PRO A 178 -9.76 11.11 -9.24
C PRO A 178 -10.74 10.22 -8.48
N HIS A 179 -10.58 8.90 -8.53
CA HIS A 179 -11.50 7.95 -7.88
C HIS A 179 -11.16 7.68 -6.41
N GLY A 180 -9.97 8.06 -5.94
CA GLY A 180 -9.63 8.07 -4.52
C GLY A 180 -10.44 9.11 -3.75
N ASP A 181 -10.83 8.80 -2.51
CA ASP A 181 -11.46 9.80 -1.65
C ASP A 181 -10.45 10.90 -1.29
N PRO A 182 -10.81 12.20 -1.33
CA PRO A 182 -9.89 13.29 -0.99
C PRO A 182 -9.24 13.17 0.38
N LEU A 183 -9.89 12.49 1.32
CA LEU A 183 -9.34 12.27 2.66
C LEU A 183 -8.12 11.34 2.65
N ILE A 184 -8.05 10.40 1.70
CA ILE A 184 -6.86 9.55 1.49
C ILE A 184 -5.61 10.42 1.30
N TRP A 185 -5.67 11.40 0.39
CA TRP A 185 -4.54 12.27 0.08
C TRP A 185 -4.14 13.13 1.28
N ARG A 186 -5.10 13.53 2.12
CA ARG A 186 -4.80 14.26 3.36
C ARG A 186 -4.19 13.36 4.43
N GLU A 187 -4.67 12.11 4.55
CA GLU A 187 -4.07 11.12 5.46
C GLU A 187 -2.65 10.76 5.03
N LEU A 188 -2.37 10.59 3.74
CA LEU A 188 -1.01 10.37 3.24
C LEU A 188 -0.07 11.52 3.64
N ASN A 189 -0.51 12.78 3.52
CA ASN A 189 0.26 13.93 4.00
C ASN A 189 0.49 13.86 5.52
N TRP A 190 -0.52 13.47 6.28
CA TRP A 190 -0.46 13.40 7.74
C TRP A 190 0.51 12.33 8.23
N TYR A 191 0.41 11.10 7.69
CA TYR A 191 1.35 10.03 7.99
C TYR A 191 2.77 10.37 7.55
N GLY A 192 2.95 10.86 6.33
CA GLY A 192 4.25 11.22 5.79
C GLY A 192 4.95 12.31 6.60
N ALA A 193 4.23 13.37 6.99
CA ALA A 193 4.77 14.43 7.83
C ALA A 193 5.21 13.92 9.22
N HIS A 194 4.43 13.01 9.82
CA HIS A 194 4.80 12.44 11.12
C HIS A 194 6.03 11.52 11.02
N MET A 195 6.09 10.66 10.00
CA MET A 195 7.27 9.83 9.77
C MET A 195 8.52 10.67 9.51
N ALA A 196 8.43 11.70 8.64
CA ALA A 196 9.54 12.58 8.33
C ALA A 196 10.03 13.34 9.59
N TYR A 197 9.10 13.82 10.42
CA TYR A 197 9.42 14.45 11.69
C TYR A 197 10.20 13.51 12.62
N LYS A 198 9.75 12.26 12.78
CA LYS A 198 10.39 11.27 13.64
C LYS A 198 11.77 10.85 13.16
N LEU A 199 11.98 10.80 11.86
CA LEU A 199 13.28 10.54 11.26
C LEU A 199 14.25 11.69 11.51
N GLU A 200 13.82 12.95 11.36
CA GLU A 200 14.62 14.12 11.66
C GLU A 200 14.94 14.21 13.16
N GLU A 201 13.97 13.92 14.04
CA GLU A 201 14.17 13.84 15.51
C GLU A 201 15.22 12.78 15.88
N ALA A 202 15.29 11.66 15.12
CA ALA A 202 16.30 10.61 15.28
C ALA A 202 17.66 10.97 14.63
N GLY A 203 17.80 12.13 14.00
CA GLY A 203 19.03 12.57 13.32
C GLY A 203 19.26 11.89 11.96
N ILE A 204 18.24 11.29 11.37
CA ILE A 204 18.34 10.60 10.07
C ILE A 204 18.18 11.62 8.94
N GLN A 205 19.22 11.70 8.09
CA GLN A 205 19.30 12.65 6.99
C GLN A 205 18.83 12.03 5.64
N GLY A 206 18.55 12.90 4.67
CA GLY A 206 18.27 12.49 3.29
C GLY A 206 16.83 12.06 3.05
N VAL A 207 15.88 12.46 3.90
CA VAL A 207 14.45 12.13 3.77
C VAL A 207 13.76 13.15 2.86
N ILE A 208 13.06 12.66 1.82
CA ILE A 208 12.29 13.48 0.87
C ILE A 208 10.81 13.13 0.91
N THR A 209 9.96 14.12 0.70
CA THR A 209 8.50 13.96 0.59
C THR A 209 7.95 14.72 -0.62
N GLY A 210 6.81 14.30 -1.17
CA GLY A 210 6.11 15.07 -2.20
C GLY A 210 6.87 15.24 -3.52
N ALA A 211 7.69 14.26 -3.87
CA ALA A 211 8.48 14.23 -5.12
C ALA A 211 8.67 12.78 -5.58
N ILE A 212 9.29 12.56 -6.74
CA ILE A 212 9.75 11.27 -7.29
C ILE A 212 8.59 10.32 -7.66
N PHE A 213 7.65 10.05 -6.76
CA PHE A 213 6.58 9.07 -6.97
C PHE A 213 5.21 9.74 -7.07
N GLY A 214 4.46 9.43 -8.14
CA GLY A 214 3.12 9.97 -8.38
C GLY A 214 1.99 9.10 -7.81
N GLY A 215 0.82 9.71 -7.57
CA GLY A 215 -0.35 9.06 -6.96
C GLY A 215 -1.39 8.49 -7.95
N TRP A 216 -1.10 8.45 -9.25
CA TRP A 216 -2.09 8.14 -10.28
C TRP A 216 -2.41 6.65 -10.46
N ALA A 217 -1.42 5.77 -10.39
CA ALA A 217 -1.54 4.40 -10.84
C ALA A 217 -2.49 3.51 -9.99
N HIS A 218 -2.79 2.32 -10.48
CA HIS A 218 -3.54 1.26 -9.78
C HIS A 218 -2.83 -0.10 -9.87
N LEU A 219 -1.61 -0.12 -10.34
CA LEU A 219 -0.87 -1.34 -10.69
C LEU A 219 -0.32 -2.06 -9.46
N GLY A 220 0.16 -1.31 -8.46
CA GLY A 220 0.74 -1.81 -7.22
C GLY A 220 -0.22 -1.69 -6.03
N PHE A 221 0.05 -2.46 -4.96
CA PHE A 221 -0.80 -2.49 -3.77
C PHE A 221 -0.86 -1.14 -3.05
N HIS A 222 0.26 -0.40 -3.01
CA HIS A 222 0.34 0.94 -2.43
C HIS A 222 -0.47 2.00 -3.18
N TRP A 223 -0.87 1.75 -4.44
CA TRP A 223 -1.78 2.62 -5.19
C TRP A 223 -3.23 2.15 -5.09
N ILE A 224 -3.50 0.88 -5.46
CA ILE A 224 -4.87 0.38 -5.57
C ILE A 224 -5.59 0.39 -4.20
N GLY A 225 -4.85 0.22 -3.10
CA GLY A 225 -5.39 0.32 -1.75
C GLY A 225 -6.12 1.64 -1.50
N ASN A 226 -5.64 2.76 -2.09
CA ASN A 226 -6.26 4.07 -1.97
C ASN A 226 -7.69 4.11 -2.55
N TYR A 227 -7.99 3.28 -3.54
CA TYR A 227 -9.31 3.17 -4.16
C TYR A 227 -10.24 2.21 -3.40
N HIS A 228 -9.67 1.45 -2.45
CA HIS A 228 -10.39 0.62 -1.48
C HIS A 228 -10.68 1.35 -0.16
N ASN A 229 -10.44 2.66 -0.06
CA ASN A 229 -10.51 3.48 1.16
C ASN A 229 -9.45 3.14 2.22
N ILE A 230 -8.39 2.46 1.84
CA ILE A 230 -7.21 2.18 2.65
C ILE A 230 -6.19 3.30 2.40
N THR A 231 -5.67 3.94 3.44
CA THR A 231 -4.57 4.91 3.28
C THR A 231 -3.29 4.14 3.00
N SER A 232 -2.97 4.04 1.70
CA SER A 232 -2.00 3.10 1.17
C SER A 232 -0.81 3.83 0.59
N MET A 233 0.38 3.48 1.05
CA MET A 233 1.61 4.19 0.72
C MET A 233 2.77 3.23 0.44
N LEU A 234 3.71 3.67 -0.38
CA LEU A 234 5.05 3.11 -0.40
C LEU A 234 6.00 3.99 0.44
N THR A 235 7.06 3.38 0.90
CA THR A 235 8.28 4.03 1.37
C THR A 235 9.45 3.43 0.62
N GLU A 236 10.43 4.30 0.21
CA GLU A 236 11.53 3.88 -0.66
C GLU A 236 12.87 4.26 -0.04
N THR A 237 13.63 3.28 0.44
CA THR A 237 15.00 3.54 0.91
C THR A 237 16.00 3.48 -0.24
N ALA A 238 17.06 4.28 -0.17
CA ALA A 238 18.11 4.20 -1.19
C ALA A 238 18.81 2.85 -1.14
N HIS A 239 18.91 2.19 -2.29
CA HIS A 239 19.55 0.89 -2.43
C HIS A 239 21.06 0.95 -2.16
N ALA A 240 21.62 -0.09 -1.55
CA ALA A 240 23.07 -0.36 -1.54
C ALA A 240 23.43 -1.33 -2.70
N ARG A 241 24.43 -2.17 -2.56
CA ARG A 241 24.70 -3.28 -3.49
C ARG A 241 24.27 -4.60 -2.84
N LEU A 242 22.99 -4.83 -2.75
CA LEU A 242 22.42 -5.89 -1.91
C LEU A 242 22.93 -5.77 -0.46
N ALA A 243 23.56 -6.77 0.09
CA ALA A 243 24.16 -6.73 1.43
C ALA A 243 25.52 -6.05 1.49
N THR A 244 26.15 -5.74 0.34
CA THR A 244 27.48 -5.13 0.27
C THR A 244 27.39 -3.61 0.48
N PRO A 245 28.07 -3.05 1.48
CA PRO A 245 28.09 -1.61 1.70
C PRO A 245 28.84 -0.89 0.59
N ILE A 246 28.42 0.33 0.30
CA ILE A 246 29.05 1.23 -0.68
C ILE A 246 29.49 2.52 -0.04
N TYR A 247 30.47 3.17 -0.62
CA TYR A 247 30.82 4.55 -0.29
C TYR A 247 30.31 5.47 -1.38
N VAL A 248 29.40 6.39 -1.00
CA VAL A 248 28.81 7.38 -1.93
C VAL A 248 29.53 8.71 -1.73
N HIS A 249 30.21 9.18 -2.78
CA HIS A 249 30.87 10.48 -2.76
C HIS A 249 29.84 11.63 -2.90
N PRO A 250 30.06 12.79 -2.28
CA PRO A 250 29.14 13.94 -2.38
C PRO A 250 28.78 14.32 -3.81
N HIS A 251 29.71 14.23 -4.75
CA HIS A 251 29.50 14.57 -6.17
C HIS A 251 28.66 13.53 -6.95
N GLN A 252 28.46 12.34 -6.40
CA GLN A 252 27.57 11.32 -6.98
C GLN A 252 26.11 11.53 -6.57
N LEU A 253 25.86 12.33 -5.52
CA LEU A 253 24.53 12.65 -5.05
C LEU A 253 23.89 13.67 -5.98
N VAL A 254 22.94 13.19 -6.77
CA VAL A 254 22.25 13.97 -7.78
C VAL A 254 20.76 14.07 -7.45
N GLY A 255 20.15 15.13 -7.91
CA GLY A 255 18.70 15.18 -7.99
C GLY A 255 18.20 14.13 -8.98
N ASP A 256 17.04 13.56 -8.72
CA ASP A 256 16.38 12.67 -9.65
C ASP A 256 15.71 13.50 -10.77
N GLY A 257 16.19 13.35 -12.00
CA GLY A 257 15.62 13.95 -13.19
C GLY A 257 14.59 13.05 -13.87
N SER A 258 14.32 11.85 -13.32
CA SER A 258 13.46 10.87 -13.97
C SER A 258 11.97 11.19 -13.82
N ALA A 259 11.30 11.07 -14.89
CA ALA A 259 9.96 10.58 -15.24
C ALA A 259 8.75 10.88 -14.35
N THR A 260 8.86 11.53 -13.22
CA THR A 260 7.70 11.96 -12.43
C THR A 260 7.57 13.48 -12.43
N LEU A 261 6.36 13.93 -12.27
CA LEU A 261 5.94 15.32 -12.44
C LEU A 261 6.60 16.33 -11.50
N ARG A 262 7.22 15.82 -10.42
CA ARG A 262 8.09 16.63 -9.55
C ARG A 262 9.43 15.94 -9.42
N ALA A 263 10.22 16.09 -10.46
CA ALA A 263 11.63 15.80 -10.39
C ALA A 263 12.27 16.59 -9.25
N MET A 264 13.28 16.01 -8.61
CA MET A 264 14.16 16.71 -7.69
C MET A 264 15.41 17.15 -8.47
N PRO A 265 15.39 18.30 -9.18
CA PRO A 265 16.46 18.64 -10.13
C PRO A 265 17.80 18.95 -9.45
N HIS A 266 17.78 19.25 -8.15
CA HIS A 266 18.99 19.62 -7.40
C HIS A 266 19.02 18.95 -6.03
N TYR A 267 20.12 18.26 -5.73
CA TYR A 267 20.40 17.67 -4.45
C TYR A 267 20.86 18.75 -3.44
N LYS A 268 19.92 19.52 -2.89
CA LYS A 268 20.18 20.62 -1.95
C LYS A 268 19.00 20.81 -0.99
N PRO A 269 19.18 21.51 0.14
CA PRO A 269 18.08 21.80 1.05
C PRO A 269 16.93 22.52 0.35
N GLN A 270 15.72 22.03 0.57
CA GLN A 270 14.45 22.60 0.10
C GLN A 270 13.31 22.15 1.03
N THR A 271 12.14 22.74 0.92
CA THR A 271 11.03 22.54 1.88
C THR A 271 10.65 21.08 2.09
N ASN A 272 10.67 20.27 1.05
CA ASN A 272 10.35 18.83 1.11
C ASN A 272 11.60 17.93 1.25
N PHE A 273 12.80 18.54 1.37
CA PHE A 273 14.08 17.86 1.53
C PHE A 273 15.03 18.75 2.37
N PRO A 274 14.70 19.01 3.66
CA PRO A 274 15.39 20.05 4.43
C PRO A 274 16.81 19.70 4.85
N ASN A 275 17.13 18.41 4.99
CA ASN A 275 18.39 17.91 5.54
C ASN A 275 19.02 16.84 4.63
N PRO A 276 19.64 17.21 3.50
CA PRO A 276 20.30 16.28 2.58
C PRO A 276 21.43 15.51 3.27
N TRP A 277 21.50 14.20 3.01
CA TRP A 277 22.63 13.39 3.46
C TRP A 277 23.90 13.75 2.69
N PRO A 278 25.06 13.96 3.37
CA PRO A 278 26.25 14.55 2.72
C PRO A 278 27.12 13.55 1.95
N GLY A 279 26.72 12.27 1.88
CA GLY A 279 27.56 11.19 1.38
C GLY A 279 28.27 10.41 2.50
N GLY A 280 28.97 9.34 2.14
CA GLY A 280 29.66 8.48 3.06
C GLY A 280 29.34 7.01 2.84
N TRP A 281 29.62 6.16 3.84
CA TRP A 281 29.27 4.75 3.81
C TRP A 281 27.76 4.55 3.92
N TRP A 282 27.26 3.67 3.06
CA TRP A 282 25.84 3.30 2.98
C TRP A 282 25.70 1.80 2.83
N GLY A 283 24.93 1.18 3.68
CA GLY A 283 24.71 -0.27 3.67
C GLY A 283 23.40 -0.67 4.34
N VAL A 284 23.13 -1.96 4.39
CA VAL A 284 21.86 -2.53 4.87
C VAL A 284 21.47 -2.02 6.26
N ARG A 285 22.42 -1.84 7.19
CA ARG A 285 22.11 -1.33 8.53
C ARG A 285 21.51 0.07 8.50
N ASN A 286 22.03 0.94 7.66
CA ASN A 286 21.47 2.31 7.49
C ASN A 286 20.04 2.25 6.94
N MET A 287 19.80 1.35 5.97
CA MET A 287 18.48 1.14 5.36
C MET A 287 17.48 0.59 6.38
N ILE A 288 17.90 -0.37 7.22
CA ILE A 288 17.08 -0.94 8.29
C ILE A 288 16.70 0.12 9.32
N GLU A 289 17.66 0.91 9.80
CA GLU A 289 17.44 1.92 10.85
C GLU A 289 16.38 2.95 10.45
N GLN A 290 16.49 3.51 9.25
CA GLN A 290 15.50 4.48 8.79
C GLN A 290 14.11 3.87 8.58
N GLN A 291 14.03 2.63 8.10
CA GLN A 291 12.75 1.93 7.92
C GLN A 291 12.12 1.56 9.27
N LEU A 292 12.91 1.15 10.27
CA LEU A 292 12.43 0.91 11.64
C LEU A 292 11.79 2.16 12.25
N VAL A 293 12.46 3.32 12.14
CA VAL A 293 11.92 4.58 12.64
C VAL A 293 10.62 4.94 11.91
N ALA A 294 10.60 4.85 10.60
CA ALA A 294 9.40 5.14 9.79
C ALA A 294 8.23 4.20 10.14
N SER A 295 8.49 2.89 10.25
CA SER A 295 7.49 1.87 10.59
C SER A 295 6.88 2.09 11.97
N LYS A 296 7.73 2.31 12.99
CA LYS A 296 7.28 2.60 14.35
C LYS A 296 6.51 3.92 14.43
N ALA A 297 6.99 4.96 13.73
CA ALA A 297 6.30 6.26 13.66
C ALA A 297 4.91 6.14 13.05
N LEU A 298 4.74 5.36 11.97
CA LEU A 298 3.43 5.10 11.37
C LEU A 298 2.50 4.38 12.34
N LEU A 299 2.98 3.31 12.99
CA LEU A 299 2.22 2.55 13.99
C LEU A 299 1.81 3.43 15.18
N HIS A 300 2.73 4.23 15.69
CA HIS A 300 2.48 5.18 16.79
C HIS A 300 1.42 6.22 16.39
N HIS A 301 1.54 6.80 15.22
CA HIS A 301 0.55 7.77 14.71
C HIS A 301 -0.84 7.16 14.60
N ALA A 302 -0.96 5.97 14.03
CA ALA A 302 -2.21 5.24 13.93
C ALA A 302 -2.82 4.94 15.31
N ALA A 303 -2.00 4.54 16.27
CA ALA A 303 -2.40 4.27 17.65
C ALA A 303 -2.84 5.53 18.40
N GLN A 304 -2.07 6.62 18.26
CA GLN A 304 -2.32 7.91 18.90
C GLN A 304 -3.66 8.50 18.46
N TYR A 305 -3.99 8.38 17.18
CA TYR A 305 -5.18 8.95 16.58
C TYR A 305 -6.23 7.90 16.19
N ARG A 306 -6.26 6.76 16.90
CA ARG A 306 -7.11 5.60 16.64
C ARG A 306 -8.55 5.97 16.27
N GLU A 307 -9.22 6.79 17.08
CA GLU A 307 -10.62 7.15 16.82
C GLU A 307 -10.79 7.99 15.56
N THR A 308 -9.85 8.90 15.29
CA THR A 308 -9.86 9.71 14.07
C THR A 308 -9.66 8.85 12.84
N VAL A 309 -8.70 7.93 12.86
CA VAL A 309 -8.44 7.01 11.74
C VAL A 309 -9.67 6.15 11.44
N LEU A 310 -10.33 5.60 12.49
CA LEU A 310 -11.54 4.79 12.32
C LEU A 310 -12.73 5.62 11.82
N LYS A 311 -12.90 6.86 12.30
CA LYS A 311 -13.91 7.80 11.78
C LYS A 311 -13.68 8.12 10.31
N ASN A 312 -12.45 8.38 9.95
CA ASN A 312 -12.07 8.67 8.56
C ASN A 312 -12.37 7.48 7.64
N ALA A 313 -12.10 6.25 8.09
CA ALA A 313 -12.44 5.04 7.34
C ALA A 313 -13.96 4.96 7.06
N VAL A 314 -14.79 5.16 8.08
CA VAL A 314 -16.25 5.24 7.93
C VAL A 314 -16.67 6.34 6.96
N GLN A 315 -16.09 7.55 7.08
CA GLN A 315 -16.43 8.68 6.20
C GLN A 315 -16.08 8.42 4.74
N LYS A 316 -14.90 7.85 4.48
CA LYS A 316 -14.47 7.45 3.14
C LYS A 316 -15.44 6.45 2.52
N ALA A 317 -15.79 5.39 3.27
CA ALA A 317 -16.72 4.35 2.82
C ALA A 317 -18.13 4.91 2.52
N LEU A 318 -18.69 5.74 3.42
CA LEU A 318 -20.00 6.36 3.23
C LEU A 318 -19.99 7.31 2.03
N ARG A 319 -18.98 8.17 1.88
CA ARG A 319 -18.87 9.10 0.75
C ARG A 319 -18.73 8.37 -0.58
N GLN A 320 -17.95 7.31 -0.66
CA GLN A 320 -17.85 6.51 -1.88
C GLN A 320 -19.19 5.85 -2.23
N THR A 321 -19.88 5.31 -1.23
CA THR A 321 -21.22 4.72 -1.41
C THR A 321 -22.22 5.75 -1.90
N GLN A 322 -22.27 6.93 -1.26
CA GLN A 322 -23.17 8.02 -1.65
C GLN A 322 -22.88 8.52 -3.07
N ARG A 323 -21.60 8.79 -3.39
CA ARG A 323 -21.19 9.17 -4.76
C ARG A 323 -21.62 8.14 -5.79
N GLY A 324 -21.50 6.84 -5.46
CA GLY A 324 -21.96 5.77 -6.34
C GLY A 324 -23.47 5.74 -6.55
N ALA A 325 -24.25 6.13 -5.55
CA ALA A 325 -25.72 6.26 -5.67
C ALA A 325 -26.14 7.48 -6.49
N GLU A 326 -25.32 8.54 -6.51
CA GLU A 326 -25.58 9.81 -7.20
C GLU A 326 -25.00 9.82 -8.65
N GLU A 327 -24.22 8.80 -9.05
CA GLU A 327 -23.68 8.70 -10.41
C GLU A 327 -24.80 8.57 -11.44
N GLN A 328 -24.58 9.14 -12.62
CA GLN A 328 -25.49 8.98 -13.76
C GLN A 328 -25.67 7.52 -14.16
N SER A 329 -24.63 6.71 -14.05
CA SER A 329 -24.65 5.26 -14.25
C SER A 329 -24.72 4.55 -12.90
N ALA A 330 -25.71 3.67 -12.71
CA ALA A 330 -25.83 2.89 -11.46
C ALA A 330 -24.73 1.82 -11.28
N GLY A 331 -24.00 1.48 -12.35
CA GLY A 331 -22.97 0.45 -12.35
C GLY A 331 -22.72 -0.18 -13.71
N PHE A 332 -22.10 -1.35 -13.70
CA PHE A 332 -21.70 -2.09 -14.88
C PHE A 332 -22.47 -3.40 -15.00
N LEU A 333 -22.93 -3.73 -16.21
CA LEU A 333 -23.55 -5.00 -16.55
C LEU A 333 -22.56 -5.86 -17.37
N ILE A 334 -22.28 -7.05 -16.90
CA ILE A 334 -21.40 -8.01 -17.57
C ILE A 334 -22.23 -9.22 -17.96
N ARG A 335 -22.40 -9.41 -19.27
CA ARG A 335 -23.20 -10.52 -19.81
C ARG A 335 -22.41 -11.84 -19.70
N PRO A 336 -23.07 -12.96 -19.35
CA PRO A 336 -22.41 -14.28 -19.29
C PRO A 336 -22.20 -14.91 -20.66
N ASP A 337 -22.96 -14.47 -21.68
CA ASP A 337 -23.00 -15.01 -23.04
C ASP A 337 -22.09 -14.24 -24.02
N GLN A 338 -20.94 -13.76 -23.54
CA GLN A 338 -19.93 -13.13 -24.38
C GLN A 338 -19.15 -14.18 -25.17
N HIS A 339 -18.34 -13.71 -26.13
CA HIS A 339 -17.47 -14.51 -26.98
C HIS A 339 -16.65 -15.56 -26.20
N ASP A 340 -16.12 -15.18 -25.01
CA ASP A 340 -15.38 -16.07 -24.12
C ASP A 340 -15.99 -16.09 -22.71
N PRO A 341 -16.86 -17.06 -22.40
CA PRO A 341 -17.50 -17.15 -21.10
C PRO A 341 -16.53 -17.53 -19.96
N LEU A 342 -15.40 -18.17 -20.25
CA LEU A 342 -14.39 -18.51 -19.24
C LEU A 342 -13.63 -17.26 -18.79
N THR A 343 -13.30 -16.38 -19.73
CA THR A 343 -12.71 -15.06 -19.40
C THR A 343 -13.68 -14.19 -18.61
N VAL A 344 -14.99 -14.24 -18.91
CA VAL A 344 -16.01 -13.58 -18.08
C VAL A 344 -15.98 -14.10 -16.65
N ALA A 345 -15.94 -15.42 -16.44
CA ALA A 345 -15.87 -16.02 -15.12
C ALA A 345 -14.57 -15.61 -14.39
N THR A 346 -13.46 -15.58 -15.10
CA THR A 346 -12.16 -15.10 -14.57
C THR A 346 -12.25 -13.65 -14.11
N LEU A 347 -12.79 -12.74 -14.93
CA LEU A 347 -13.00 -11.35 -14.57
C LEU A 347 -13.84 -11.21 -13.29
N ILE A 348 -14.99 -11.90 -13.23
CA ILE A 348 -15.86 -11.86 -12.04
C ILE A 348 -15.12 -12.34 -10.79
N ASN A 349 -14.36 -13.44 -10.89
CA ASN A 349 -13.58 -13.94 -9.76
C ASN A 349 -12.50 -12.93 -9.31
N LYS A 350 -11.82 -12.24 -10.23
CA LYS A 350 -10.86 -11.19 -9.92
C LYS A 350 -11.51 -10.01 -9.22
N LEU A 351 -12.68 -9.55 -9.69
CA LEU A 351 -13.44 -8.48 -9.04
C LEU A 351 -13.91 -8.89 -7.63
N LEU A 352 -14.32 -10.15 -7.44
CA LEU A 352 -14.66 -10.68 -6.12
C LEU A 352 -13.44 -10.73 -5.18
N LEU A 353 -12.24 -11.05 -5.69
CA LEU A 353 -10.99 -10.99 -4.92
C LEU A 353 -10.65 -9.55 -4.49
N GLN A 354 -11.00 -8.56 -5.30
CA GLN A 354 -10.91 -7.14 -4.95
C GLN A 354 -11.95 -6.71 -3.89
N GLY A 355 -12.75 -7.64 -3.37
CA GLY A 355 -13.77 -7.34 -2.35
C GLY A 355 -14.96 -6.54 -2.88
N ILE A 356 -15.20 -6.58 -4.17
CA ILE A 356 -16.33 -5.91 -4.83
C ILE A 356 -17.57 -6.79 -4.70
N ASP A 357 -18.70 -6.19 -4.27
CA ASP A 357 -19.99 -6.84 -4.25
C ASP A 357 -20.56 -6.94 -5.65
N ILE A 358 -20.91 -8.14 -6.08
CA ILE A 358 -21.47 -8.42 -7.41
C ILE A 358 -22.79 -9.17 -7.25
N GLN A 359 -23.82 -8.67 -7.91
CA GLN A 359 -25.12 -9.30 -8.00
C GLN A 359 -25.24 -10.09 -9.32
N ARG A 360 -26.12 -11.09 -9.35
CA ARG A 360 -26.41 -11.86 -10.55
C ARG A 360 -27.90 -11.93 -10.79
N THR A 361 -28.36 -11.61 -12.01
CA THR A 361 -29.77 -11.63 -12.34
C THR A 361 -30.29 -13.09 -12.38
N ARG A 362 -31.46 -13.31 -11.76
CA ARG A 362 -32.14 -14.63 -11.81
C ARG A 362 -32.97 -14.83 -13.07
N HIS A 363 -33.42 -13.71 -13.65
CA HIS A 363 -34.30 -13.70 -14.82
C HIS A 363 -33.73 -12.75 -15.88
N ARG A 364 -34.26 -12.83 -17.09
CA ARG A 364 -34.00 -11.87 -18.17
C ARG A 364 -34.46 -10.48 -17.74
N VAL A 365 -33.63 -9.46 -18.01
CA VAL A 365 -33.90 -8.06 -17.66
C VAL A 365 -33.81 -7.21 -18.93
N ALA A 366 -34.78 -6.34 -19.15
CA ALA A 366 -34.72 -5.31 -20.20
C ALA A 366 -34.34 -3.95 -19.57
N LEU A 367 -33.31 -3.32 -20.11
CA LEU A 367 -32.83 -2.02 -19.65
C LEU A 367 -32.28 -1.23 -20.84
N GLY A 368 -32.73 0.04 -21.01
CA GLY A 368 -32.25 0.93 -22.07
C GLY A 368 -32.46 0.37 -23.50
N GLY A 369 -33.53 -0.37 -23.74
CA GLY A 369 -33.81 -1.00 -25.03
C GLY A 369 -32.99 -2.29 -25.30
N VAL A 370 -32.12 -2.68 -24.38
CA VAL A 370 -31.30 -3.92 -24.50
C VAL A 370 -31.87 -5.00 -23.57
N THR A 371 -31.95 -6.24 -24.07
CA THR A 371 -32.33 -7.39 -23.27
C THR A 371 -31.08 -8.14 -22.79
N TYR A 372 -30.96 -8.29 -21.49
CA TYR A 372 -29.88 -9.03 -20.83
C TYR A 372 -30.39 -10.42 -20.39
N PRO A 373 -29.66 -11.50 -20.66
CA PRO A 373 -30.08 -12.83 -20.26
C PRO A 373 -30.02 -13.03 -18.73
N ALA A 374 -30.72 -14.06 -18.24
CA ALA A 374 -30.52 -14.53 -16.89
C ALA A 374 -29.03 -14.89 -16.65
N GLY A 375 -28.52 -14.63 -15.45
CA GLY A 375 -27.11 -14.82 -15.14
C GLY A 375 -26.21 -13.61 -15.45
N THR A 376 -26.75 -12.50 -15.98
CA THR A 376 -26.01 -11.25 -16.14
C THR A 376 -25.55 -10.75 -14.78
N TYR A 377 -24.27 -10.39 -14.68
CA TYR A 377 -23.69 -9.83 -13.47
C TYR A 377 -23.91 -8.32 -13.43
N PHE A 378 -24.21 -7.80 -12.26
CA PHE A 378 -24.33 -6.38 -11.99
C PHE A 378 -23.35 -5.95 -10.91
N VAL A 379 -22.44 -5.05 -11.27
CA VAL A 379 -21.47 -4.43 -10.39
C VAL A 379 -21.97 -3.02 -10.06
N SER A 380 -22.63 -2.87 -8.92
CA SER A 380 -23.21 -1.58 -8.49
C SER A 380 -22.11 -0.63 -8.04
N LEU A 381 -22.23 0.65 -8.39
CA LEU A 381 -21.38 1.72 -7.86
C LEU A 381 -21.78 2.15 -6.44
N ASN A 382 -23.01 1.81 -6.00
CA ASN A 382 -23.53 2.14 -4.66
C ASN A 382 -22.93 1.19 -3.59
N GLN A 383 -21.61 1.24 -3.45
CA GLN A 383 -20.86 0.47 -2.46
C GLN A 383 -19.53 1.16 -2.10
N PRO A 384 -18.91 0.85 -0.93
CA PRO A 384 -17.66 1.47 -0.52
C PRO A 384 -16.51 1.29 -1.52
N LYS A 385 -16.56 0.23 -2.33
CA LYS A 385 -15.57 -0.11 -3.36
C LYS A 385 -15.74 0.65 -4.68
N ARG A 386 -16.57 1.73 -4.72
CA ARG A 386 -16.78 2.53 -5.93
C ARG A 386 -15.46 2.97 -6.58
N GLY A 387 -14.51 3.43 -5.79
CA GLY A 387 -13.22 3.93 -6.30
C GLY A 387 -12.49 2.87 -7.15
N VAL A 388 -12.34 1.66 -6.63
CA VAL A 388 -11.68 0.57 -7.35
C VAL A 388 -12.52 0.05 -8.52
N ILE A 389 -13.85 -0.01 -8.39
CA ILE A 389 -14.73 -0.40 -9.51
C ILE A 389 -14.51 0.53 -10.71
N LYS A 390 -14.54 1.85 -10.47
CA LYS A 390 -14.31 2.82 -11.54
C LYS A 390 -12.89 2.73 -12.10
N SER A 391 -11.90 2.55 -11.24
CA SER A 391 -10.51 2.40 -11.68
C SER A 391 -10.29 1.17 -12.58
N LEU A 392 -11.02 0.08 -12.35
CA LEU A 392 -10.86 -1.17 -13.09
C LEU A 392 -11.78 -1.28 -14.33
N LEU A 393 -12.99 -0.72 -14.28
CA LEU A 393 -14.02 -0.95 -15.29
C LEU A 393 -14.39 0.28 -16.12
N GLU A 394 -14.00 1.47 -15.70
CA GLU A 394 -14.25 2.70 -16.46
C GLU A 394 -13.02 3.04 -17.31
N ARG A 395 -13.26 3.68 -18.45
CA ARG A 395 -12.18 4.24 -19.25
C ARG A 395 -11.56 5.41 -18.52
N THR A 396 -10.28 5.30 -18.19
CA THR A 396 -9.53 6.34 -17.47
C THR A 396 -8.48 6.93 -18.39
N PHE A 397 -8.35 8.26 -18.38
CA PHE A 397 -7.34 8.97 -19.14
C PHE A 397 -6.31 9.54 -18.16
N PHE A 398 -5.05 9.36 -18.47
CA PHE A 398 -3.98 10.06 -17.78
C PHE A 398 -4.07 11.55 -18.13
N PRO A 399 -3.92 12.48 -17.17
CA PRO A 399 -3.95 13.92 -17.46
C PRO A 399 -2.76 14.32 -18.34
N ASP A 400 -3.02 14.87 -19.52
CA ASP A 400 -1.98 15.26 -20.48
C ASP A 400 -1.10 16.41 -19.96
N ASP A 401 -1.66 17.27 -19.12
CA ASP A 401 -0.95 18.39 -18.47
C ASP A 401 -0.02 17.94 -17.33
N ALA A 402 -0.03 16.67 -17.01
CA ALA A 402 0.79 16.07 -15.97
C ALA A 402 2.22 15.72 -16.48
N TRP A 403 2.47 15.82 -17.76
CA TRP A 403 3.75 15.56 -18.42
C TRP A 403 4.29 16.83 -19.06
#